data_a23dbb88f2c7346b3a531a37479da396
#
_entry.id   a23dbb88f2c7346b3a531a37479da396
#
_cell.length_a   1.000
_cell.length_b   1.000
_cell.length_c   1.000
_cell.angle_alpha   90.00
_cell.angle_beta   90.00
_cell.angle_gamma   90.00
#
_symmetry.space_group_name_H-M   'P 1'
#
loop_
_entity.id
_entity.type
_entity.pdbx_description
1 polymer ?
#
loop_
_entity_poly.entity_id
_entity_poly.type
_entity_poly.pdbx_seq_one_letter_code
_entity_poly.pdbx_strand_id
1 'polypeptide(L)'
;MKAPYVAAKHGLIGLAKVIAKEGGKHKVRANVICPGFVRTPLVDRQIPEQAKALGISEDEVVKKVFLSTTVDGEFTTVADVADVALFFAAFPSNALTGQSLVVSHGWFMQ
;
A
#
# COMPACT_ATOMS: atom_id res chain seq x y z
N MET A 1 15.51 -12.26 -2.28
CA MET A 1 14.76 -12.78 -1.10
C MET A 1 14.07 -11.64 -0.38
N LYS A 2 12.75 -11.75 -0.11
CA LYS A 2 11.94 -10.65 0.45
C LYS A 2 11.55 -10.87 1.93
N ALA A 3 12.03 -11.93 2.59
CA ALA A 3 11.60 -12.29 3.96
C ALA A 3 11.81 -11.15 4.99
N PRO A 4 12.97 -10.47 5.07
CA PRO A 4 13.13 -9.37 6.02
C PRO A 4 12.18 -8.20 5.73
N TYR A 5 11.96 -7.87 4.46
CA TYR A 5 11.02 -6.83 4.05
C TYR A 5 9.58 -7.18 4.46
N VAL A 6 9.15 -8.41 4.17
CA VAL A 6 7.80 -8.87 4.51
C VAL A 6 7.60 -8.89 6.02
N ALA A 7 8.57 -9.40 6.79
CA ALA A 7 8.51 -9.39 8.25
C ALA A 7 8.41 -7.97 8.82
N ALA A 8 9.24 -7.03 8.32
CA ALA A 8 9.20 -5.64 8.74
C ALA A 8 7.85 -4.98 8.45
N LYS A 9 7.30 -5.19 7.25
CA LYS A 9 6.00 -4.61 6.87
C LYS A 9 4.83 -5.19 7.65
N HIS A 10 4.82 -6.48 7.94
CA HIS A 10 3.81 -7.09 8.81
C HIS A 10 3.95 -6.61 10.26
N GLY A 11 5.19 -6.41 10.73
CA GLY A 11 5.46 -5.85 12.05
C GLY A 11 4.86 -4.46 12.25
N LEU A 12 4.79 -3.62 11.21
CA LEU A 12 4.17 -2.30 11.28
C LEU A 12 2.67 -2.37 11.61
N ILE A 13 1.95 -3.38 11.11
CA ILE A 13 0.53 -3.57 11.43
C ILE A 13 0.38 -3.90 12.92
N GLY A 14 1.21 -4.80 13.44
CA GLY A 14 1.23 -5.13 14.86
C GLY A 14 1.57 -3.92 15.74
N LEU A 15 2.62 -3.19 15.35
CA LEU A 15 3.06 -1.99 16.06
C LEU A 15 1.96 -0.92 16.11
N ALA A 16 1.26 -0.66 15.00
CA ALA A 16 0.16 0.29 14.98
C ALA A 16 -0.97 -0.09 15.95
N LYS A 17 -1.29 -1.39 16.05
CA LYS A 17 -2.28 -1.89 17.02
C LYS A 17 -1.85 -1.68 18.47
N VAL A 18 -0.57 -1.86 18.78
CA VAL A 18 -0.02 -1.60 20.12
C VAL A 18 -0.09 -0.10 20.42
N ILE A 19 0.37 0.76 19.50
CA ILE A 19 0.29 2.22 19.64
C ILE A 19 -1.15 2.68 19.84
N ALA A 20 -2.11 2.12 19.10
CA ALA A 20 -3.53 2.46 19.26
C ALA A 20 -4.05 2.11 20.67
N LYS A 21 -3.66 0.96 21.22
CA LYS A 21 -4.08 0.54 22.56
C LYS A 21 -3.40 1.36 23.66
N GLU A 22 -2.12 1.53 23.59
CA GLU A 22 -1.35 2.28 24.62
C GLU A 22 -1.63 3.79 24.56
N GLY A 23 -1.77 4.33 23.34
CA GLY A 23 -2.02 5.75 23.10
C GLY A 23 -3.48 6.19 23.30
N GLY A 24 -4.43 5.25 23.36
CA GLY A 24 -5.85 5.58 23.40
C GLY A 24 -6.25 6.48 24.57
N LYS A 25 -5.68 6.26 25.77
CA LYS A 25 -5.87 7.12 26.96
C LYS A 25 -5.38 8.55 26.74
N HIS A 26 -4.51 8.78 25.79
CA HIS A 26 -3.98 10.08 25.42
C HIS A 26 -4.62 10.64 24.14
N LYS A 27 -5.70 10.00 23.65
CA LYS A 27 -6.39 10.36 22.41
C LYS A 27 -5.49 10.23 21.16
N VAL A 28 -4.47 9.40 21.22
CA VAL A 28 -3.61 9.07 20.09
C VAL A 28 -4.28 7.96 19.26
N ARG A 29 -4.32 8.16 17.97
CA ARG A 29 -4.80 7.17 16.99
C ARG A 29 -3.63 6.68 16.15
N ALA A 30 -3.64 5.40 15.80
CA ALA A 30 -2.65 4.81 14.90
C ALA A 30 -3.37 3.88 13.92
N ASN A 31 -3.19 4.11 12.63
CA ASN A 31 -3.76 3.31 11.56
C ASN A 31 -2.67 3.02 10.52
N VAL A 32 -2.90 2.04 9.66
CA VAL A 32 -1.97 1.62 8.61
C VAL A 32 -2.64 1.72 7.25
N ILE A 33 -1.93 2.27 6.29
CA ILE A 33 -2.31 2.24 4.87
C ILE A 33 -1.49 1.14 4.21
N CYS A 34 -2.16 0.28 3.47
CA CYS A 34 -1.55 -0.84 2.74
C CYS A 34 -1.75 -0.64 1.23
N PRO A 35 -0.88 0.14 0.57
CA PRO A 35 -1.02 0.37 -0.87
C PRO A 35 -0.63 -0.87 -1.66
N GLY A 36 -1.25 -1.04 -2.83
CA GLY A 36 -0.81 -1.96 -3.87
C GLY A 36 0.37 -1.40 -4.66
N PHE A 37 0.39 -1.66 -5.97
CA PHE A 37 1.39 -1.06 -6.85
C PHE A 37 1.07 0.40 -7.11
N VAL A 38 1.82 1.29 -6.46
CA VAL A 38 1.69 2.74 -6.65
C VAL A 38 2.61 3.18 -7.77
N ARG A 39 2.05 3.86 -8.78
CA ARG A 39 2.85 4.43 -9.86
C ARG A 39 3.72 5.57 -9.33
N THR A 40 5.00 5.32 -9.26
CA THR A 40 6.02 6.23 -8.75
C THR A 40 7.22 6.26 -9.69
N PRO A 41 8.12 7.25 -9.61
CA PRO A 41 9.36 7.24 -10.39
C PRO A 41 10.21 5.96 -10.19
N LEU A 42 10.07 5.28 -9.07
CA LEU A 42 10.73 3.98 -8.86
C LEU A 42 10.13 2.90 -9.76
N VAL A 43 8.81 2.81 -9.84
CA VAL A 43 8.12 1.86 -10.72
C VAL A 43 8.41 2.17 -12.19
N ASP A 44 8.39 3.47 -12.57
CA ASP A 44 8.71 3.88 -13.94
C ASP A 44 10.11 3.48 -14.38
N ARG A 45 11.09 3.46 -13.46
CA ARG A 45 12.44 2.95 -13.73
C ARG A 45 12.50 1.42 -13.80
N GLN A 46 11.69 0.73 -13.04
CA GLN A 46 11.66 -0.75 -13.03
C GLN A 46 11.04 -1.34 -14.30
N ILE A 47 10.13 -0.63 -14.94
CA ILE A 47 9.43 -1.14 -16.14
C ILE A 47 10.42 -1.49 -17.26
N PRO A 48 11.31 -0.59 -17.73
CA PRO A 48 12.27 -0.91 -18.80
C PRO A 48 13.29 -1.97 -18.37
N GLU A 49 13.71 -1.98 -17.09
CA GLU A 49 14.62 -3.00 -16.55
C GLU A 49 14.01 -4.40 -16.63
N GLN A 50 12.75 -4.52 -16.23
CA GLN A 50 12.03 -5.79 -16.29
C GLN A 50 11.69 -6.21 -17.72
N ALA A 51 11.34 -5.27 -18.60
CA ALA A 51 11.12 -5.54 -20.01
C ALA A 51 12.35 -6.19 -20.65
N LYS A 52 13.54 -5.62 -20.39
CA LYS A 52 14.81 -6.17 -20.85
C LYS A 52 15.10 -7.55 -20.24
N ALA A 53 14.89 -7.73 -18.94
CA ALA A 53 15.16 -8.99 -18.25
C ALA A 53 14.23 -10.13 -18.71
N LEU A 54 12.98 -9.82 -19.04
CA LEU A 54 11.97 -10.80 -19.46
C LEU A 54 11.86 -10.97 -20.99
N GLY A 55 12.50 -10.10 -21.77
CA GLY A 55 12.41 -10.13 -23.24
C GLY A 55 11.03 -9.79 -23.79
N ILE A 56 10.29 -8.94 -23.12
CA ILE A 56 8.93 -8.49 -23.48
C ILE A 56 8.87 -6.96 -23.57
N SER A 57 7.79 -6.42 -24.13
CA SER A 57 7.60 -4.97 -24.20
C SER A 57 7.30 -4.35 -22.82
N GLU A 58 7.53 -3.06 -22.67
CA GLU A 58 7.19 -2.31 -21.45
C GLU A 58 5.68 -2.39 -21.15
N ASP A 59 4.82 -2.31 -22.17
CA ASP A 59 3.37 -2.47 -22.02
C ASP A 59 3.00 -3.86 -21.50
N GLU A 60 3.70 -4.90 -21.94
CA GLU A 60 3.50 -6.24 -21.42
C GLU A 60 3.96 -6.39 -19.98
N VAL A 61 5.05 -5.72 -19.58
CA VAL A 61 5.48 -5.66 -18.18
C VAL A 61 4.40 -5.03 -17.32
N VAL A 62 3.87 -3.88 -17.73
CA VAL A 62 2.80 -3.21 -17.00
C VAL A 62 1.59 -4.15 -16.82
N LYS A 63 1.11 -4.73 -17.91
CA LYS A 63 -0.09 -5.59 -17.90
C LYS A 63 0.10 -6.92 -17.17
N LYS A 64 1.24 -7.58 -17.39
CA LYS A 64 1.45 -8.96 -16.93
C LYS A 64 2.15 -9.05 -15.57
N VAL A 65 2.94 -8.04 -15.20
CA VAL A 65 3.73 -8.06 -13.96
C VAL A 65 3.09 -7.19 -12.88
N PHE A 66 2.72 -5.95 -13.20
CA PHE A 66 2.20 -5.02 -12.22
C PHE A 66 0.68 -5.10 -12.05
N LEU A 67 -0.07 -5.17 -13.15
CA LEU A 67 -1.53 -5.00 -13.14
C LEU A 67 -2.32 -6.30 -13.33
N SER A 68 -1.66 -7.43 -13.52
CA SER A 68 -2.31 -8.71 -13.82
C SER A 68 -3.31 -9.19 -12.75
N THR A 69 -3.17 -8.71 -11.54
CA THR A 69 -3.98 -9.11 -10.39
C THR A 69 -4.90 -8.00 -9.87
N THR A 70 -4.86 -6.80 -10.44
CA THR A 70 -5.85 -5.75 -10.15
C THR A 70 -7.16 -6.06 -10.88
N VAL A 71 -8.28 -5.63 -10.30
CA VAL A 71 -9.60 -5.95 -10.89
C VAL A 71 -9.97 -5.04 -12.06
N ASP A 72 -9.34 -3.89 -12.19
CA ASP A 72 -9.60 -2.88 -13.23
C ASP A 72 -8.41 -2.61 -14.15
N GLY A 73 -7.26 -3.22 -13.88
CA GLY A 73 -6.05 -3.04 -14.68
C GLY A 73 -5.36 -1.70 -14.47
N GLU A 74 -5.57 -1.04 -13.31
CA GLU A 74 -5.01 0.28 -13.04
C GLU A 74 -4.00 0.28 -11.89
N PHE A 75 -3.08 1.26 -11.92
CA PHE A 75 -2.17 1.53 -10.80
C PHE A 75 -2.87 2.37 -9.73
N THR A 76 -2.58 2.05 -8.48
CA THR A 76 -2.82 2.99 -7.39
C THR A 76 -1.98 4.25 -7.62
N THR A 77 -2.59 5.41 -7.44
CA THR A 77 -1.90 6.69 -7.59
C THR A 77 -1.39 7.20 -6.24
N VAL A 78 -0.45 8.13 -6.27
CA VAL A 78 -0.03 8.85 -5.05
C VAL A 78 -1.18 9.65 -4.44
N ALA A 79 -2.12 10.13 -5.27
CA ALA A 79 -3.31 10.84 -4.81
C ALA A 79 -4.24 9.91 -4.03
N ASP A 80 -4.48 8.68 -4.51
CA ASP A 80 -5.32 7.71 -3.80
C ASP A 80 -4.78 7.43 -2.39
N VAL A 81 -3.46 7.28 -2.26
CA VAL A 81 -2.82 7.08 -0.97
C VAL A 81 -2.93 8.32 -0.08
N ALA A 82 -2.77 9.51 -0.65
CA ALA A 82 -2.91 10.78 0.07
C ALA A 82 -4.34 10.99 0.58
N ASP A 83 -5.36 10.65 -0.22
CA ASP A 83 -6.76 10.77 0.17
C ASP A 83 -7.10 9.84 1.35
N VAL A 84 -6.57 8.63 1.36
CA VAL A 84 -6.72 7.72 2.49
C VAL A 84 -5.98 8.24 3.73
N ALA A 85 -4.79 8.81 3.56
CA ALA A 85 -4.05 9.43 4.65
C ALA A 85 -4.84 10.61 5.24
N LEU A 86 -5.42 11.45 4.39
CA LEU A 86 -6.29 12.54 4.80
C LEU A 86 -7.54 12.04 5.54
N PHE A 87 -8.18 10.99 5.03
CA PHE A 87 -9.33 10.36 5.69
C PHE A 87 -8.98 9.90 7.11
N PHE A 88 -7.87 9.20 7.30
CA PHE A 88 -7.42 8.80 8.62
C PHE A 88 -7.07 9.99 9.53
N ALA A 89 -6.39 10.98 9.01
CA ALA A 89 -5.96 12.16 9.77
C ALA A 89 -7.13 13.04 10.18
N ALA A 90 -8.05 13.32 9.26
CA ALA A 90 -9.16 14.23 9.44
C ALA A 90 -10.40 13.59 10.10
N PHE A 91 -10.39 12.29 10.37
CA PHE A 91 -11.53 11.62 11.00
C PHE A 91 -11.89 12.28 12.34
N PRO A 92 -13.17 12.68 12.55
CA PRO A 92 -13.55 13.65 13.58
C PRO A 92 -13.55 13.10 15.01
N SER A 93 -13.29 11.79 15.20
CA SER A 93 -13.30 11.16 16.53
C SER A 93 -12.14 10.18 16.71
N ASN A 94 -11.98 9.67 17.94
CA ASN A 94 -10.99 8.62 18.24
C ASN A 94 -11.46 7.20 17.93
N ALA A 95 -12.64 7.03 17.34
CA ALA A 95 -13.21 5.70 17.05
C ALA A 95 -12.40 4.95 15.97
N LEU A 96 -11.79 5.66 15.03
CA LEU A 96 -11.01 5.07 13.95
C LEU A 96 -9.53 4.96 14.36
N THR A 97 -9.16 3.84 14.97
CA THR A 97 -7.78 3.55 15.40
C THR A 97 -7.50 2.04 15.35
N GLY A 98 -6.24 1.67 15.19
CA GLY A 98 -5.80 0.27 15.12
C GLY A 98 -6.19 -0.45 13.83
N GLN A 99 -6.62 0.28 12.81
CA GLN A 99 -7.10 -0.29 11.54
C GLN A 99 -6.00 -0.34 10.49
N SER A 100 -6.14 -1.29 9.57
CA SER A 100 -5.39 -1.30 8.31
C SER A 100 -6.38 -1.15 7.15
N LEU A 101 -6.05 -0.30 6.17
CA LEU A 101 -6.86 -0.10 4.98
C LEU A 101 -6.04 -0.41 3.74
N VAL A 102 -6.56 -1.32 2.93
CA VAL A 102 -5.94 -1.71 1.65
C VAL A 102 -6.42 -0.75 0.55
N VAL A 103 -5.46 -0.24 -0.24
CA VAL A 103 -5.69 0.66 -1.38
C VAL A 103 -4.94 0.08 -2.57
N SER A 104 -5.54 -0.84 -3.31
CA SER A 104 -4.79 -1.73 -4.21
C SER A 104 -5.52 -2.13 -5.49
N HIS A 105 -6.61 -1.46 -5.85
CA HIS A 105 -7.44 -1.88 -6.99
C HIS A 105 -7.81 -3.37 -6.95
N GLY A 106 -8.14 -3.88 -5.75
CA GLY A 106 -8.51 -5.27 -5.56
C GLY A 106 -7.38 -6.29 -5.69
N TRP A 107 -6.11 -5.84 -5.86
CA TRP A 107 -4.96 -6.75 -5.87
C TRP A 107 -4.88 -7.61 -4.61
N PHE A 108 -5.21 -7.04 -3.47
CA PHE A 108 -5.36 -7.76 -2.21
C PHE A 108 -6.65 -7.30 -1.52
N MET A 109 -7.41 -8.25 -1.00
CA MET A 109 -8.65 -8.01 -0.25
C MET A 109 -8.52 -8.67 1.12
N GLN A 110 -8.97 -7.97 2.16
CA GLN A 110 -9.05 -8.47 3.53
C GLN A 110 -10.41 -9.12 3.79
#